data_34815b9e3f9f39c7701b97aecf7546cb
#
_entry.id   34815b9e3f9f39c7701b97aecf7546cb
#
_cell.length_a   1.000
_cell.length_b   1.000
_cell.length_c   1.000
_cell.angle_alpha   90.00
_cell.angle_beta   90.00
_cell.angle_gamma   90.00
#
_symmetry.space_group_name_H-M   'P 1'
#
loop_
_entity.id
_entity.type
_entity.pdbx_description
1 polymer ?
#
loop_
_entity_poly.entity_id
_entity_poly.type
_entity_poly.pdbx_seq_one_letter_code
_entity_poly.pdbx_strand_id
1 'polypeptide(L)'
;MHAGIRYLDYLRSRYFDDPAISKQDQTFLALAACNAGPSRMINLRAKAEAAGYDPNVWFDNVEVIAAREIGRETVQYVASIFKNYLSYRMVAMQELNRLEAREEAGI
;
A
#
# COMPACT_ATOMS: atom_id res chain seq x y z
N MET A 1 -9.62 14.43 -0.80
CA MET A 1 -10.32 13.26 -0.28
C MET A 1 -9.86 12.99 1.14
N HIS A 2 -10.78 13.08 2.08
CA HIS A 2 -10.46 13.00 3.50
C HIS A 2 -10.94 11.73 4.16
N ALA A 3 -11.01 10.65 3.41
CA ALA A 3 -11.23 9.35 4.02
C ALA A 3 -10.16 9.15 5.10
N GLY A 4 -9.01 9.69 4.85
CA GLY A 4 -8.00 9.85 5.84
C GLY A 4 -7.44 8.56 6.38
N ILE A 5 -6.59 8.72 7.37
CA ILE A 5 -5.89 7.63 8.03
C ILE A 5 -6.87 6.71 8.75
N ARG A 6 -7.95 7.26 9.30
CA ARG A 6 -8.94 6.47 10.03
C ARG A 6 -9.67 5.46 9.15
N TYR A 7 -10.04 5.87 7.95
CA TYR A 7 -10.71 4.96 7.02
C TYR A 7 -9.75 3.89 6.53
N LEU A 8 -8.52 4.27 6.27
CA LEU A 8 -7.48 3.32 5.86
C LEU A 8 -7.23 2.28 6.97
N ASP A 9 -7.10 2.72 8.21
CA ASP A 9 -6.94 1.83 9.35
C ASP A 9 -8.15 0.91 9.53
N TYR A 10 -9.34 1.43 9.33
CA TYR A 10 -10.56 0.63 9.37
C TYR A 10 -10.52 -0.48 8.33
N LEU A 11 -10.15 -0.15 7.09
CA LEU A 11 -10.07 -1.14 6.02
C LEU A 11 -9.02 -2.20 6.31
N ARG A 12 -7.86 -1.78 6.83
CA ARG A 12 -6.80 -2.73 7.19
C ARG A 12 -7.27 -3.70 8.27
N SER A 13 -7.87 -3.18 9.31
CA SER A 13 -8.33 -3.99 10.44
C SER A 13 -9.50 -4.88 10.08
N ARG A 14 -10.40 -4.37 9.26
CA ARG A 14 -11.65 -5.08 8.94
C ARG A 14 -11.47 -6.18 7.90
N TYR A 15 -10.64 -5.93 6.89
CA TYR A 15 -10.56 -6.82 5.73
C TYR A 15 -9.20 -7.47 5.53
N PHE A 16 -8.14 -6.89 6.05
CA PHE A 16 -6.78 -7.33 5.74
C PHE A 16 -5.95 -7.64 7.00
N ASP A 17 -6.60 -7.84 8.13
CA ASP A 17 -5.94 -8.17 9.39
C ASP A 17 -5.66 -9.67 9.45
N ASP A 18 -4.68 -10.09 8.66
CA ASP A 18 -4.29 -11.49 8.56
C ASP A 18 -2.78 -11.57 8.76
N PRO A 19 -2.29 -12.44 9.67
CA PRO A 19 -0.84 -12.60 9.88
C PRO A 19 -0.08 -13.00 8.62
N ALA A 20 -0.76 -13.62 7.65
CA ALA A 20 -0.16 -14.02 6.39
C ALA A 20 0.09 -12.82 5.46
N ILE A 21 -0.53 -11.67 5.73
CA ILE A 21 -0.34 -10.46 4.95
C ILE A 21 0.65 -9.56 5.68
N SER A 22 1.76 -9.18 5.03
CA SER A 22 2.71 -8.25 5.62
C SER A 22 2.03 -6.92 5.90
N LYS A 23 2.53 -6.17 6.87
CA LYS A 23 1.96 -4.85 7.20
C LYS A 23 1.98 -3.92 6.01
N GLN A 24 3.03 -4.01 5.20
CA GLN A 24 3.17 -3.20 4.00
C GLN A 24 2.10 -3.55 2.98
N ASP A 25 1.87 -4.84 2.73
CA ASP A 25 0.83 -5.29 1.82
C ASP A 25 -0.57 -5.00 2.35
N GLN A 26 -0.78 -5.10 3.65
CA GLN A 26 -2.04 -4.65 4.26
C GLN A 26 -2.35 -3.21 3.89
N THR A 27 -1.33 -2.35 3.93
CA THR A 27 -1.48 -0.95 3.57
C THR A 27 -1.80 -0.80 2.08
N PHE A 28 -1.08 -1.50 1.21
CA PHE A 28 -1.33 -1.42 -0.24
C PHE A 28 -2.72 -1.93 -0.60
N LEU A 29 -3.12 -3.05 -0.03
CA LEU A 29 -4.45 -3.61 -0.27
C LEU A 29 -5.54 -2.66 0.25
N ALA A 30 -5.33 -2.02 1.39
CA ALA A 30 -6.26 -1.05 1.94
C ALA A 30 -6.33 0.20 1.06
N LEU A 31 -5.21 0.68 0.53
CA LEU A 31 -5.19 1.80 -0.39
C LEU A 31 -5.99 1.49 -1.67
N ALA A 32 -5.79 0.30 -2.20
CA ALA A 32 -6.53 -0.15 -3.37
C ALA A 32 -8.03 -0.25 -3.06
N ALA A 33 -8.39 -0.76 -1.88
CA ALA A 33 -9.78 -0.85 -1.45
C ALA A 33 -10.40 0.52 -1.23
N CYS A 34 -9.60 1.49 -0.79
CA CYS A 34 -10.06 2.87 -0.62
C CYS A 34 -10.47 3.48 -1.96
N ASN A 35 -9.78 3.14 -3.02
CA ASN A 35 -10.06 3.63 -4.37
C ASN A 35 -11.15 2.81 -5.07
N ALA A 36 -11.04 1.49 -5.04
CA ALA A 36 -11.91 0.61 -5.82
C ALA A 36 -13.10 0.06 -5.05
N GLY A 37 -13.05 0.08 -3.73
CA GLY A 37 -14.05 -0.49 -2.85
C GLY A 37 -13.62 -1.83 -2.27
N PRO A 38 -13.96 -2.09 -0.98
CA PRO A 38 -13.52 -3.31 -0.31
C PRO A 38 -14.09 -4.59 -0.90
N SER A 39 -15.36 -4.58 -1.34
CA SER A 39 -15.97 -5.76 -1.96
C SER A 39 -15.26 -6.15 -3.25
N ARG A 40 -14.89 -5.16 -4.04
CA ARG A 40 -14.16 -5.38 -5.29
C ARG A 40 -12.77 -5.95 -5.02
N MET A 41 -12.11 -5.47 -3.97
CA MET A 41 -10.79 -5.97 -3.59
C MET A 41 -10.83 -7.42 -3.11
N ILE A 42 -11.85 -7.80 -2.35
CA ILE A 42 -12.03 -9.19 -1.92
C ILE A 42 -12.15 -10.10 -3.16
N ASN A 43 -12.94 -9.66 -4.13
CA ASN A 43 -13.14 -10.39 -5.38
C ASN A 43 -11.84 -10.50 -6.18
N LEU A 44 -11.09 -9.41 -6.28
CA LEU A 44 -9.80 -9.40 -7.00
C LEU A 44 -8.78 -10.33 -6.35
N ARG A 45 -8.74 -10.38 -5.03
CA ARG A 45 -7.83 -11.28 -4.32
C ARG A 45 -8.17 -12.74 -4.61
N ALA A 46 -9.46 -13.08 -4.62
CA ALA A 46 -9.90 -14.43 -4.95
C ALA A 46 -9.52 -14.81 -6.38
N LYS A 47 -9.69 -13.88 -7.32
CA LYS A 47 -9.31 -14.10 -8.72
C LYS A 47 -7.81 -14.24 -8.88
N ALA A 48 -7.04 -13.47 -8.13
CA ALA A 48 -5.59 -13.56 -8.15
C ALA A 48 -5.13 -14.95 -7.69
N GLU A 49 -5.69 -15.44 -6.60
CA GLU A 49 -5.38 -16.78 -6.10
C GLU A 49 -5.72 -17.84 -7.13
N ALA A 50 -6.89 -17.75 -7.74
CA ALA A 50 -7.31 -18.70 -8.77
C ALA A 50 -6.40 -18.69 -10.00
N ALA A 51 -5.77 -17.55 -10.29
CA ALA A 51 -4.87 -17.40 -11.43
C ALA A 51 -3.41 -17.76 -11.11
N GLY A 52 -3.12 -18.17 -9.87
CA GLY A 52 -1.78 -18.57 -9.48
C GLY A 52 -0.94 -17.45 -8.88
N TYR A 53 -1.53 -16.29 -8.62
CA TYR A 53 -0.85 -15.19 -7.94
C TYR A 53 -1.08 -15.28 -6.43
N ASP A 54 -0.24 -14.55 -5.67
CA ASP A 54 -0.37 -14.51 -4.21
C ASP A 54 -1.45 -13.48 -3.82
N PRO A 55 -2.58 -13.92 -3.23
CA PRO A 55 -3.65 -12.99 -2.85
C PRO A 55 -3.28 -12.06 -1.70
N ASN A 56 -2.17 -12.34 -1.01
CA ASN A 56 -1.70 -11.57 0.13
C ASN A 56 -0.66 -10.51 -0.24
N VAL A 57 -0.26 -10.45 -1.52
CA VAL A 57 0.75 -9.52 -2.00
C VAL A 57 0.14 -8.65 -3.10
N TRP A 58 0.32 -7.33 -2.98
CA TRP A 58 -0.22 -6.40 -3.96
C TRP A 58 0.63 -6.36 -5.23
N PHE A 59 1.92 -5.97 -5.10
CA PHE A 59 2.77 -5.75 -6.27
C PHE A 59 3.04 -7.05 -7.02
N ASP A 60 2.85 -7.01 -8.34
CA ASP A 60 3.06 -8.13 -9.27
C ASP A 60 2.14 -9.34 -9.01
N ASN A 61 1.18 -9.21 -8.11
CA ASN A 61 0.22 -10.26 -7.78
C ASN A 61 -1.20 -9.73 -7.93
N VAL A 62 -1.82 -9.25 -6.87
CA VAL A 62 -3.18 -8.70 -6.96
C VAL A 62 -3.24 -7.52 -7.94
N GLU A 63 -2.17 -6.75 -8.02
CA GLU A 63 -2.03 -5.63 -8.95
C GLU A 63 -2.28 -6.06 -10.39
N VAL A 64 -1.76 -7.19 -10.81
CA VAL A 64 -1.91 -7.69 -12.18
C VAL A 64 -3.39 -7.94 -12.51
N ILE A 65 -4.09 -8.57 -11.58
CA ILE A 65 -5.51 -8.86 -11.76
C ILE A 65 -6.33 -7.57 -11.71
N ALA A 66 -5.99 -6.65 -10.84
CA ALA A 66 -6.66 -5.36 -10.76
C ALA A 66 -6.54 -4.59 -12.08
N ALA A 67 -5.35 -4.58 -12.68
CA ALA A 67 -5.13 -3.92 -13.96
C ALA A 67 -5.98 -4.53 -15.07
N ARG A 68 -6.17 -5.84 -15.04
CA ARG A 68 -6.99 -6.54 -16.06
C ARG A 68 -8.49 -6.31 -15.86
N GLU A 69 -8.95 -6.38 -14.61
CA GLU A 69 -10.38 -6.43 -14.31
C GLU A 69 -11.01 -5.06 -14.15
N ILE A 70 -10.31 -4.12 -13.54
CA ILE A 70 -10.87 -2.80 -13.21
C ILE A 70 -10.07 -1.64 -13.81
N GLY A 71 -9.02 -1.94 -14.58
CA GLY A 71 -8.23 -0.92 -15.25
C GLY A 71 -7.09 -0.40 -14.39
N ARG A 72 -6.41 0.61 -14.92
CA ARG A 72 -5.16 1.09 -14.33
C ARG A 72 -5.33 2.17 -13.27
N GLU A 73 -6.52 2.71 -13.12
CA GLU A 73 -6.75 3.81 -12.18
C GLU A 73 -6.34 3.45 -10.76
N THR A 74 -6.83 2.30 -10.26
CA THR A 74 -6.50 1.84 -8.91
C THR A 74 -5.02 1.50 -8.80
N VAL A 75 -4.44 0.87 -9.81
CA VAL A 75 -3.02 0.54 -9.83
C VAL A 75 -2.17 1.80 -9.77
N GLN A 76 -2.51 2.81 -10.56
CA GLN A 76 -1.79 4.10 -10.56
C GLN A 76 -1.97 4.84 -9.25
N TYR A 77 -3.15 4.76 -8.64
CA TYR A 77 -3.43 5.38 -7.35
C TYR A 77 -2.48 4.84 -6.28
N VAL A 78 -2.38 3.50 -6.17
CA VAL A 78 -1.49 2.87 -5.19
C VAL A 78 -0.03 3.21 -5.49
N ALA A 79 0.36 3.13 -6.75
CA ALA A 79 1.73 3.43 -7.15
C ALA A 79 2.14 4.87 -6.84
N SER A 80 1.23 5.82 -7.07
CA SER A 80 1.49 7.25 -6.80
C SER A 80 1.69 7.50 -5.31
N ILE A 81 0.84 6.90 -4.48
CA ILE A 81 0.95 7.08 -3.04
C ILE A 81 2.22 6.44 -2.52
N PHE A 82 2.57 5.26 -3.01
CA PHE A 82 3.80 4.58 -2.63
C PHE A 82 5.03 5.40 -3.03
N LYS A 83 5.04 5.95 -4.24
CA LYS A 83 6.12 6.79 -4.73
C LYS A 83 6.29 8.03 -3.84
N ASN A 84 5.20 8.70 -3.50
CA ASN A 84 5.23 9.86 -2.63
C ASN A 84 5.71 9.50 -1.22
N TYR A 85 5.30 8.36 -0.71
CA TYR A 85 5.74 7.86 0.58
C TYR A 85 7.25 7.60 0.59
N LEU A 86 7.77 6.96 -0.45
CA LEU A 86 9.21 6.70 -0.56
C LEU A 86 10.01 8.00 -0.63
N SER A 87 9.54 8.96 -1.41
CA SER A 87 10.20 10.27 -1.52
C SER A 87 10.24 10.98 -0.19
N TYR A 88 9.12 10.99 0.52
CA TYR A 88 9.04 11.59 1.86
C TYR A 88 10.01 10.90 2.82
N ARG A 89 10.05 9.57 2.78
CA ARG A 89 10.90 8.78 3.65
C ARG A 89 12.39 9.05 3.40
N MET A 90 12.77 9.16 2.13
CA MET A 90 14.15 9.49 1.75
C MET A 90 14.57 10.86 2.27
N VAL A 91 13.71 11.87 2.13
CA VAL A 91 13.99 13.20 2.64
C VAL A 91 14.13 13.19 4.16
N ALA A 92 13.25 12.48 4.85
CA ALA A 92 13.30 12.36 6.30
C ALA A 92 14.59 11.68 6.78
N MET A 93 15.02 10.63 6.07
CA MET A 93 16.28 9.94 6.39
C MET A 93 17.49 10.84 6.18
N GLN A 94 17.50 11.61 5.11
CA GLN A 94 18.58 12.57 4.84
C GLN A 94 18.67 13.62 5.93
N GLU A 95 17.52 14.12 6.38
CA GLU A 95 17.47 15.09 7.47
C GLU A 95 18.02 14.50 8.78
N LEU A 96 17.63 13.29 9.11
CA LEU A 96 18.14 12.60 10.29
C LEU A 96 19.65 12.41 10.23
N ASN A 97 20.15 11.95 9.09
CA ASN A 97 21.59 11.74 8.90
C ASN A 97 22.35 13.04 9.06
N ARG A 98 21.81 14.13 8.54
CA ARG A 98 22.44 15.45 8.66
C ARG A 98 22.49 15.92 10.11
N LEU A 99 21.41 15.72 10.87
CA LEU A 99 21.35 16.10 12.27
C LEU A 99 22.32 15.27 13.11
N GLU A 100 22.40 13.96 12.86
CA GLU A 100 23.35 13.09 13.56
C GLU A 100 24.79 13.50 13.28
N ALA A 101 25.12 13.82 12.04
CA ALA A 101 26.44 14.27 11.67
C ALA A 101 26.82 15.56 12.40
N ARG A 102 25.87 16.48 12.59
CA ARG A 102 26.09 17.72 13.33
C ARG A 102 26.36 17.44 14.81
N GLU A 103 25.62 16.51 15.40
CA GLU A 103 25.83 16.11 16.79
C GLU A 103 27.21 15.49 16.99
N GLU A 104 27.63 14.60 16.08
CA GLU A 104 28.95 13.96 16.13
C GLU A 104 30.05 14.98 15.95
N ALA A 105 29.82 16.03 15.19
CA ALA A 105 30.81 17.10 15.02
C ALA A 105 30.88 18.05 16.20
N GLY A 106 30.06 17.87 17.23
CA GLY A 106 30.03 18.70 18.40
C GLY A 106 29.42 20.07 18.21
N ILE A 107 28.56 20.20 17.24
CA ILE A 107 27.95 21.49 16.89
C ILE A 107 26.53 21.58 17.45
#